data_c15e27d701b3e089e975836cb024875b
#
_entry.id   c15e27d701b3e089e975836cb024875b
#
_cell.length_a   1.000
_cell.length_b   1.000
_cell.length_c   1.000
_cell.angle_alpha   90.00
_cell.angle_beta   90.00
_cell.angle_gamma   90.00
#
_symmetry.space_group_name_H-M   'P 1'
#
loop_
_entity.id
_entity.type
_entity.pdbx_description
1 polymer ?
#
loop_
_entity_poly.entity_id
_entity_poly.type
_entity_poly.pdbx_seq_one_letter_code
_entity_poly.pdbx_strand_id
1 'polypeptide(L)'
;PDAALDSGDIDVNLMQHKKYLDGIVENQGLKLKDVVNVPTLGLGVFSDKYKSFDEVPEGAQIGIPTDAVNLSRALGIAKDLGIITLKTENNDQKASIADIKDNPKNYKFVPMEAAQISRSLDSIDVGFVPGNYAYAAGMDYSKALGIEKVSEPIKNVVAVAAKNENTIGKLFKDAVESKEFVDAINNDHEFDAFTRPAWWPAK
;
A
#
# COMPACT_ATOMS: atom_id res chain seq x y z
N PRO A 1 -12.31 -6.75 -9.36
CA PRO A 1 -12.44 -8.07 -8.73
C PRO A 1 -13.52 -8.12 -7.64
N ASP A 2 -13.73 -7.03 -6.86
CA ASP A 2 -14.67 -7.05 -5.73
C ASP A 2 -16.12 -7.30 -6.12
N ALA A 3 -16.59 -6.73 -7.22
CA ALA A 3 -17.93 -7.02 -7.75
C ALA A 3 -18.07 -8.48 -8.18
N ALA A 4 -17.01 -9.06 -8.78
CA ALA A 4 -16.99 -10.47 -9.16
C ALA A 4 -16.98 -11.40 -7.93
N LEU A 5 -16.33 -10.97 -6.85
CA LEU A 5 -16.34 -11.68 -5.57
C LEU A 5 -17.74 -11.65 -4.92
N ASP A 6 -18.43 -10.50 -4.96
CA ASP A 6 -19.77 -10.34 -4.41
C ASP A 6 -20.82 -11.14 -5.20
N SER A 7 -20.72 -11.13 -6.55
CA SER A 7 -21.60 -11.93 -7.43
C SER A 7 -21.35 -13.43 -7.33
N GLY A 8 -20.14 -13.84 -6.94
CA GLY A 8 -19.71 -15.24 -6.87
C GLY A 8 -19.08 -15.76 -8.16
N ASP A 9 -18.65 -14.87 -9.05
CA ASP A 9 -17.86 -15.23 -10.24
C ASP A 9 -16.44 -15.65 -9.88
N ILE A 10 -15.94 -15.20 -8.72
CA ILE A 10 -14.73 -15.67 -8.05
C ILE A 10 -15.03 -15.96 -6.58
N ASP A 11 -14.30 -16.89 -5.99
CA ASP A 11 -14.53 -17.36 -4.62
C ASP A 11 -13.72 -16.61 -3.58
N VAL A 12 -12.52 -16.14 -3.96
CA VAL A 12 -11.56 -15.48 -3.06
C VAL A 12 -10.75 -14.45 -3.83
N ASN A 13 -10.31 -13.43 -3.10
CA ASN A 13 -9.50 -12.34 -3.61
C ASN A 13 -8.38 -12.01 -2.61
N LEU A 14 -7.15 -11.82 -3.10
CA LEU A 14 -6.00 -11.34 -2.34
C LEU A 14 -5.26 -10.28 -3.17
N MET A 15 -5.75 -9.06 -3.20
CA MET A 15 -5.18 -7.99 -4.03
C MET A 15 -5.09 -6.63 -3.34
N GLN A 16 -5.73 -6.47 -2.18
CA GLN A 16 -5.98 -5.17 -1.58
C GLN A 16 -5.80 -5.20 -0.07
N HIS A 17 -5.48 -4.05 0.50
CA HIS A 17 -5.45 -3.90 1.95
C HIS A 17 -6.86 -3.72 2.52
N LYS A 18 -7.01 -4.07 3.81
CA LYS A 18 -8.29 -4.03 4.51
C LYS A 18 -9.04 -2.72 4.31
N LYS A 19 -8.37 -1.59 4.50
CA LYS A 19 -9.00 -0.28 4.39
C LYS A 19 -9.54 0.05 3.00
N TYR A 20 -8.87 -0.40 1.93
CA TYR A 20 -9.40 -0.25 0.57
C TYR A 20 -10.66 -1.09 0.40
N LEU A 21 -10.64 -2.35 0.88
CA LEU A 21 -11.82 -3.22 0.89
C LEU A 21 -12.98 -2.58 1.64
N ASP A 22 -12.75 -2.04 2.85
CA ASP A 22 -13.79 -1.37 3.65
C ASP A 22 -14.41 -0.19 2.88
N GLY A 23 -13.59 0.62 2.21
CA GLY A 23 -14.06 1.74 1.39
C GLY A 23 -14.90 1.28 0.18
N ILE A 24 -14.50 0.23 -0.51
CA ILE A 24 -15.29 -0.34 -1.63
C ILE A 24 -16.61 -0.91 -1.13
N VAL A 25 -16.59 -1.66 -0.04
CA VAL A 25 -17.80 -2.21 0.60
C VAL A 25 -18.79 -1.10 0.95
N GLU A 26 -18.30 -0.03 1.60
CA GLU A 26 -19.15 1.11 1.98
C GLU A 26 -19.71 1.85 0.77
N ASN A 27 -18.85 2.16 -0.23
CA ASN A 27 -19.24 2.97 -1.37
C ASN A 27 -20.15 2.24 -2.37
N GLN A 28 -19.99 0.93 -2.52
CA GLN A 28 -20.71 0.13 -3.50
C GLN A 28 -21.77 -0.80 -2.89
N GLY A 29 -21.86 -0.87 -1.55
CA GLY A 29 -22.82 -1.72 -0.85
C GLY A 29 -22.56 -3.22 -1.02
N LEU A 30 -21.33 -3.62 -1.32
CA LEU A 30 -20.95 -5.01 -1.52
C LEU A 30 -20.98 -5.80 -0.20
N LYS A 31 -21.24 -7.11 -0.28
CA LYS A 31 -21.28 -8.01 0.88
C LYS A 31 -20.02 -8.85 0.97
N LEU A 32 -18.90 -8.18 1.23
CA LEU A 32 -17.58 -8.80 1.33
C LEU A 32 -17.07 -8.80 2.77
N LYS A 33 -16.15 -9.74 3.08
CA LYS A 33 -15.46 -9.87 4.36
C LYS A 33 -13.97 -10.12 4.13
N ASP A 34 -13.14 -9.45 4.94
CA ASP A 34 -11.76 -9.84 5.17
C ASP A 34 -11.71 -10.99 6.17
N VAL A 35 -10.87 -11.97 5.92
CA VAL A 35 -10.76 -13.17 6.79
C VAL A 35 -9.40 -13.29 7.47
N VAL A 36 -8.34 -12.81 6.86
CA VAL A 36 -6.99 -12.81 7.44
C VAL A 36 -6.10 -11.78 6.74
N ASN A 37 -5.28 -11.08 7.52
CA ASN A 37 -4.22 -10.23 7.00
C ASN A 37 -3.02 -11.09 6.58
N VAL A 38 -2.32 -10.68 5.52
CA VAL A 38 -1.09 -11.34 5.04
C VAL A 38 0.11 -10.41 5.18
N PRO A 39 1.35 -10.95 5.15
CA PRO A 39 2.56 -10.12 5.03
C PRO A 39 2.43 -9.14 3.87
N THR A 40 2.72 -7.87 4.12
CA THR A 40 2.44 -6.80 3.16
C THR A 40 3.65 -5.91 2.95
N LEU A 41 3.97 -5.66 1.69
CA LEU A 41 4.97 -4.68 1.30
C LEU A 41 4.36 -3.29 1.35
N GLY A 42 4.98 -2.39 2.10
CA GLY A 42 4.55 -1.00 2.22
C GLY A 42 4.76 -0.21 0.93
N LEU A 43 4.13 0.95 0.85
CA LEU A 43 4.44 1.92 -0.18
C LEU A 43 5.91 2.34 -0.05
N GLY A 44 6.64 2.29 -1.15
CA GLY A 44 8.02 2.73 -1.24
C GLY A 44 8.15 4.05 -1.98
N VAL A 45 9.16 4.82 -1.62
CA VAL A 45 9.51 6.07 -2.29
C VAL A 45 10.79 5.87 -3.06
N PHE A 46 10.76 6.03 -4.37
CA PHE A 46 11.86 5.69 -5.26
C PHE A 46 12.25 6.84 -6.17
N SER A 47 13.51 6.83 -6.60
CA SER A 47 14.04 7.71 -7.62
C SER A 47 15.13 6.99 -8.40
N ASP A 48 15.15 7.21 -9.71
CA ASP A 48 16.27 6.77 -10.57
C ASP A 48 17.43 7.78 -10.58
N LYS A 49 17.18 9.00 -10.04
CA LYS A 49 18.10 10.15 -10.13
C LYS A 49 18.82 10.44 -8.81
N TYR A 50 18.16 10.21 -7.67
CA TYR A 50 18.61 10.65 -6.35
C TYR A 50 18.69 9.48 -5.35
N LYS A 51 19.61 9.57 -4.40
CA LYS A 51 19.83 8.54 -3.35
C LYS A 51 19.26 8.95 -1.99
N SER A 52 18.90 10.22 -1.84
CA SER A 52 18.27 10.76 -0.63
C SER A 52 17.42 11.98 -0.97
N PHE A 53 16.48 12.36 -0.10
CA PHE A 53 15.70 13.59 -0.28
C PHE A 53 16.53 14.88 -0.17
N ASP A 54 17.70 14.83 0.46
CA ASP A 54 18.59 15.98 0.52
C ASP A 54 19.10 16.38 -0.87
N GLU A 55 19.29 15.40 -1.75
CA GLU A 55 19.75 15.59 -3.13
C GLU A 55 18.63 16.06 -4.07
N VAL A 56 17.34 15.87 -3.67
CA VAL A 56 16.20 16.24 -4.50
C VAL A 56 16.08 17.76 -4.57
N PRO A 57 16.15 18.38 -5.79
CA PRO A 57 16.15 19.83 -5.93
C PRO A 57 14.80 20.46 -5.62
N GLU A 58 14.81 21.77 -5.36
CA GLU A 58 13.58 22.55 -5.28
C GLU A 58 12.78 22.46 -6.58
N GLY A 59 11.46 22.39 -6.47
CA GLY A 59 10.54 22.29 -7.61
C GLY A 59 10.50 20.93 -8.31
N ALA A 60 11.17 19.90 -7.75
CA ALA A 60 11.16 18.55 -8.30
C ALA A 60 9.75 17.98 -8.43
N GLN A 61 9.54 17.14 -9.46
CA GLN A 61 8.27 16.48 -9.72
C GLN A 61 8.18 15.17 -8.92
N ILE A 62 7.13 15.06 -8.11
CA ILE A 62 6.86 13.89 -7.27
C ILE A 62 5.58 13.21 -7.74
N GLY A 63 5.71 12.03 -8.33
CA GLY A 63 4.58 11.19 -8.73
C GLY A 63 3.91 10.55 -7.53
N ILE A 64 2.59 10.71 -7.43
CA ILE A 64 1.76 10.13 -6.35
C ILE A 64 0.48 9.51 -6.92
N PRO A 65 -0.10 8.48 -6.23
CA PRO A 65 -1.34 7.84 -6.67
C PRO A 65 -2.52 8.82 -6.76
N THR A 66 -3.42 8.60 -7.73
CA THR A 66 -4.68 9.36 -7.89
C THR A 66 -5.79 8.88 -6.97
N ASP A 67 -5.82 7.60 -6.61
CA ASP A 67 -6.86 7.10 -5.72
C ASP A 67 -6.71 7.65 -4.30
N ALA A 68 -7.83 8.02 -3.70
CA ALA A 68 -7.86 8.77 -2.44
C ALA A 68 -7.13 8.07 -1.28
N VAL A 69 -7.17 6.74 -1.25
CA VAL A 69 -6.55 5.97 -0.16
C VAL A 69 -5.04 5.96 -0.28
N ASN A 70 -4.50 5.61 -1.45
CA ASN A 70 -3.06 5.57 -1.65
C ASN A 70 -2.45 6.98 -1.74
N LEU A 71 -3.20 7.98 -2.25
CA LEU A 71 -2.82 9.38 -2.18
C LEU A 71 -2.61 9.84 -0.73
N SER A 72 -3.58 9.56 0.14
CA SER A 72 -3.49 9.92 1.56
C SER A 72 -2.29 9.23 2.24
N ARG A 73 -2.02 7.95 1.91
CA ARG A 73 -0.84 7.23 2.39
C ARG A 73 0.46 7.89 1.93
N ALA A 74 0.55 8.23 0.63
CA ALA A 74 1.73 8.91 0.07
C ALA A 74 2.02 10.25 0.75
N LEU A 75 0.99 11.07 1.00
CA LEU A 75 1.12 12.33 1.73
C LEU A 75 1.51 12.12 3.20
N GLY A 76 1.00 11.06 3.84
CA GLY A 76 1.42 10.67 5.19
C GLY A 76 2.91 10.34 5.26
N ILE A 77 3.41 9.57 4.30
CA ILE A 77 4.85 9.25 4.20
C ILE A 77 5.67 10.52 3.92
N ALA A 78 5.22 11.39 3.02
CA ALA A 78 5.88 12.66 2.74
C ALA A 78 6.00 13.55 3.99
N LYS A 79 4.95 13.56 4.85
CA LYS A 79 4.98 14.19 6.16
C LYS A 79 5.99 13.51 7.10
N ASP A 80 5.97 12.18 7.20
CA ASP A 80 6.87 11.42 8.07
C ASP A 80 8.35 11.59 7.68
N LEU A 81 8.62 11.78 6.39
CA LEU A 81 9.94 12.12 5.84
C LEU A 81 10.31 13.60 6.07
N GLY A 82 9.41 14.42 6.59
CA GLY A 82 9.64 15.83 6.86
C GLY A 82 9.71 16.73 5.63
N ILE A 83 9.29 16.26 4.46
CA ILE A 83 9.35 17.03 3.21
C ILE A 83 8.14 17.94 2.99
N ILE A 84 7.05 17.68 3.70
CA ILE A 84 5.86 18.53 3.77
C ILE A 84 5.30 18.55 5.20
N THR A 85 4.41 19.52 5.46
CA THR A 85 3.46 19.45 6.58
C THR A 85 2.03 19.44 6.07
N LEU A 86 1.10 18.85 6.83
CA LEU A 86 -0.32 18.81 6.49
C LEU A 86 -1.12 19.71 7.44
N LYS A 87 -2.24 20.27 6.95
CA LYS A 87 -3.13 21.18 7.70
C LYS A 87 -3.82 20.50 8.88
N THR A 88 -4.08 19.20 8.78
CA THR A 88 -4.70 18.40 9.81
C THR A 88 -3.65 17.51 10.46
N GLU A 89 -3.60 17.49 11.80
CA GLU A 89 -2.78 16.52 12.54
C GLU A 89 -3.32 15.08 12.42
N ASN A 90 -4.53 14.97 11.92
CA ASN A 90 -5.20 13.71 11.76
C ASN A 90 -4.48 12.88 10.69
N ASN A 91 -4.01 11.74 11.11
CA ASN A 91 -3.60 10.60 10.28
C ASN A 91 -4.76 10.11 9.39
N ASP A 92 -5.70 10.99 9.10
CA ASP A 92 -6.92 10.68 8.40
C ASP A 92 -6.61 10.57 6.93
N GLN A 93 -6.30 9.43 6.63
CA GLN A 93 -6.77 8.53 5.61
C GLN A 93 -7.63 9.18 4.47
N LYS A 94 -7.75 10.51 4.43
CA LYS A 94 -8.46 11.33 3.47
C LYS A 94 -7.67 12.58 3.07
N ALA A 95 -6.37 12.66 3.41
CA ALA A 95 -5.56 13.80 3.02
C ALA A 95 -5.46 13.88 1.50
N SER A 96 -5.61 15.08 0.99
CA SER A 96 -5.45 15.44 -0.42
C SER A 96 -4.28 16.43 -0.59
N ILE A 97 -3.89 16.72 -1.82
CA ILE A 97 -2.85 17.72 -2.10
C ILE A 97 -3.24 19.11 -1.55
N ALA A 98 -4.56 19.43 -1.50
CA ALA A 98 -5.05 20.69 -0.94
C ALA A 98 -4.81 20.80 0.59
N ASP A 99 -4.53 19.70 1.27
CA ASP A 99 -4.24 19.66 2.70
C ASP A 99 -2.75 19.88 3.01
N ILE A 100 -1.89 20.01 2.02
CA ILE A 100 -0.50 20.41 2.21
C ILE A 100 -0.48 21.83 2.77
N LYS A 101 0.15 21.98 3.96
CA LYS A 101 0.30 23.28 4.63
C LYS A 101 1.61 23.94 4.24
N ASP A 102 2.71 23.21 4.44
CA ASP A 102 4.05 23.70 4.08
C ASP A 102 4.71 22.71 3.11
N ASN A 103 5.37 23.26 2.13
CA ASN A 103 6.13 22.56 1.11
C ASN A 103 7.42 23.36 0.83
N PRO A 104 8.41 23.31 1.71
CA PRO A 104 9.53 24.26 1.73
C PRO A 104 10.42 24.19 0.48
N LYS A 105 10.48 23.03 -0.20
CA LYS A 105 11.22 22.88 -1.46
C LYS A 105 10.32 23.03 -2.69
N ASN A 106 9.08 23.52 -2.55
CA ASN A 106 8.14 23.74 -3.67
C ASN A 106 7.96 22.52 -4.58
N TYR A 107 7.98 21.31 -4.03
CA TYR A 107 7.79 20.08 -4.78
C TYR A 107 6.45 20.09 -5.55
N LYS A 108 6.49 19.61 -6.78
CA LYS A 108 5.30 19.49 -7.65
C LYS A 108 4.74 18.09 -7.54
N PHE A 109 3.70 17.92 -6.76
CA PHE A 109 2.99 16.64 -6.66
C PHE A 109 2.18 16.42 -7.95
N VAL A 110 2.48 15.31 -8.64
CA VAL A 110 1.88 14.93 -9.93
C VAL A 110 1.04 13.67 -9.69
N PRO A 111 -0.30 13.79 -9.55
CA PRO A 111 -1.17 12.63 -9.45
C PRO A 111 -1.14 11.81 -10.73
N MET A 112 -0.98 10.50 -10.61
CA MET A 112 -1.02 9.57 -11.72
C MET A 112 -1.52 8.19 -11.28
N GLU A 113 -1.97 7.39 -12.23
CA GLU A 113 -2.38 6.01 -11.93
C GLU A 113 -1.26 5.25 -11.25
N ALA A 114 -1.57 4.60 -10.10
CA ALA A 114 -0.58 3.94 -9.25
C ALA A 114 0.32 2.95 -10.03
N ALA A 115 -0.27 2.21 -10.98
CA ALA A 115 0.46 1.27 -11.83
C ALA A 115 1.46 1.94 -12.81
N GLN A 116 1.34 3.25 -13.04
CA GLN A 116 2.21 3.99 -13.96
C GLN A 116 3.41 4.61 -13.26
N ILE A 117 3.34 4.86 -11.94
CA ILE A 117 4.37 5.60 -11.21
C ILE A 117 5.74 4.95 -11.35
N SER A 118 5.83 3.62 -11.16
CA SER A 118 7.10 2.89 -11.29
C SER A 118 7.74 2.97 -12.68
N ARG A 119 6.91 3.13 -13.72
CA ARG A 119 7.36 3.24 -15.12
C ARG A 119 7.70 4.68 -15.53
N SER A 120 7.37 5.65 -14.69
CA SER A 120 7.57 7.08 -14.98
C SER A 120 8.78 7.66 -14.27
N LEU A 121 9.57 6.85 -13.54
CA LEU A 121 10.72 7.33 -12.74
C LEU A 121 11.82 7.96 -13.59
N ASP A 122 11.91 7.62 -14.87
CA ASP A 122 12.79 8.28 -15.83
C ASP A 122 12.37 9.73 -16.13
N SER A 123 11.08 10.01 -16.10
CA SER A 123 10.47 11.30 -16.48
C SER A 123 10.12 12.19 -15.28
N ILE A 124 9.90 11.62 -14.09
CA ILE A 124 9.70 12.34 -12.83
C ILE A 124 10.93 12.25 -11.94
N ASP A 125 10.98 13.01 -10.86
CA ASP A 125 12.15 13.04 -9.99
C ASP A 125 12.06 12.00 -8.85
N VAL A 126 10.87 11.83 -8.28
CA VAL A 126 10.57 10.88 -7.21
C VAL A 126 9.18 10.29 -7.44
N GLY A 127 9.01 8.99 -7.14
CA GLY A 127 7.72 8.30 -7.23
C GLY A 127 7.35 7.62 -5.90
N PHE A 128 6.12 7.83 -5.46
CA PHE A 128 5.51 7.11 -4.33
C PHE A 128 4.75 5.89 -4.88
N VAL A 129 5.36 4.72 -4.82
CA VAL A 129 4.90 3.49 -5.49
C VAL A 129 4.26 2.54 -4.49
N PRO A 130 2.95 2.20 -4.60
CA PRO A 130 2.34 1.19 -3.75
C PRO A 130 3.03 -0.17 -3.89
N GLY A 131 3.14 -0.91 -2.78
CA GLY A 131 4.00 -2.08 -2.65
C GLY A 131 3.75 -3.18 -3.70
N ASN A 132 2.49 -3.44 -4.06
CA ASN A 132 2.16 -4.40 -5.10
C ASN A 132 2.73 -4.04 -6.49
N TYR A 133 2.75 -2.75 -6.84
CA TYR A 133 3.32 -2.27 -8.10
C TYR A 133 4.84 -2.20 -8.04
N ALA A 134 5.40 -1.85 -6.88
CA ALA A 134 6.84 -1.89 -6.67
C ALA A 134 7.38 -3.34 -6.78
N TYR A 135 6.70 -4.30 -6.15
CA TYR A 135 7.04 -5.72 -6.24
C TYR A 135 6.94 -6.23 -7.68
N ALA A 136 5.82 -5.97 -8.37
CA ALA A 136 5.62 -6.39 -9.76
C ALA A 136 6.65 -5.76 -10.73
N ALA A 137 7.19 -4.59 -10.40
CA ALA A 137 8.24 -3.94 -11.17
C ALA A 137 9.67 -4.37 -10.76
N GLY A 138 9.82 -5.28 -9.80
CA GLY A 138 11.12 -5.74 -9.30
C GLY A 138 11.94 -4.66 -8.61
N MET A 139 11.29 -3.68 -7.96
CA MET A 139 11.97 -2.55 -7.33
C MET A 139 12.71 -2.96 -6.07
N ASP A 140 13.94 -2.53 -5.95
CA ASP A 140 14.81 -2.84 -4.82
C ASP A 140 14.55 -1.89 -3.64
N TYR A 141 13.91 -2.39 -2.60
CA TYR A 141 13.57 -1.62 -1.40
C TYR A 141 14.80 -1.14 -0.61
N SER A 142 15.97 -1.74 -0.80
CA SER A 142 17.21 -1.24 -0.20
C SER A 142 17.65 0.11 -0.75
N LYS A 143 17.12 0.48 -1.92
CA LYS A 143 17.37 1.77 -2.60
C LYS A 143 16.24 2.78 -2.42
N ALA A 144 15.19 2.42 -1.68
CA ALA A 144 14.09 3.34 -1.43
C ALA A 144 14.55 4.56 -0.61
N LEU A 145 14.12 5.74 -1.01
CA LEU A 145 14.33 7.00 -0.27
C LEU A 145 13.52 7.04 1.03
N GLY A 146 12.48 6.22 1.10
CA GLY A 146 11.62 6.06 2.27
C GLY A 146 10.68 4.87 2.08
N ILE A 147 10.23 4.29 3.17
CA ILE A 147 9.31 3.15 3.18
C ILE A 147 8.21 3.40 4.21
N GLU A 148 6.99 3.10 3.85
CA GLU A 148 5.83 3.21 4.71
C GLU A 148 5.94 2.30 5.94
N LYS A 149 5.57 2.84 7.10
CA LYS A 149 5.32 2.03 8.30
C LYS A 149 3.91 1.43 8.21
N VAL A 150 3.84 0.21 7.69
CA VAL A 150 2.56 -0.47 7.41
C VAL A 150 1.81 -0.79 8.72
N SER A 151 0.66 -0.15 8.93
CA SER A 151 -0.26 -0.45 10.03
C SER A 151 -1.23 -1.60 9.67
N GLU A 152 -1.88 -2.21 10.65
CA GLU A 152 -2.80 -3.34 10.41
C GLU A 152 -3.88 -3.05 9.35
N PRO A 153 -4.58 -1.88 9.36
CA PRO A 153 -5.59 -1.58 8.34
C PRO A 153 -5.04 -1.45 6.91
N ILE A 154 -3.73 -1.29 6.75
CA ILE A 154 -3.07 -1.17 5.45
C ILE A 154 -2.45 -2.51 5.00
N LYS A 155 -2.51 -3.55 5.83
CA LYS A 155 -2.11 -4.88 5.40
C LYS A 155 -3.11 -5.47 4.41
N ASN A 156 -2.59 -6.17 3.41
CA ASN A 156 -3.40 -6.91 2.46
C ASN A 156 -4.17 -8.02 3.16
N VAL A 157 -5.35 -8.29 2.65
CA VAL A 157 -6.27 -9.25 3.24
C VAL A 157 -6.75 -10.26 2.21
N VAL A 158 -6.96 -11.47 2.66
CA VAL A 158 -7.81 -12.42 1.96
C VAL A 158 -9.25 -11.97 2.15
N ALA A 159 -9.96 -11.75 1.05
CA ALA A 159 -11.37 -11.35 1.03
C ALA A 159 -12.24 -12.41 0.38
N VAL A 160 -13.44 -12.57 0.91
CA VAL A 160 -14.48 -13.49 0.42
C VAL A 160 -15.84 -12.81 0.42
N ALA A 161 -16.81 -13.36 -0.33
CA ALA A 161 -18.21 -12.99 -0.14
C ALA A 161 -18.62 -13.31 1.31
N ALA A 162 -19.38 -12.43 1.96
CA ALA A 162 -19.75 -12.57 3.38
C ALA A 162 -20.43 -13.92 3.70
N LYS A 163 -21.21 -14.47 2.76
CA LYS A 163 -21.84 -15.80 2.88
C LYS A 163 -20.83 -16.96 2.97
N ASN A 164 -19.60 -16.74 2.49
CA ASN A 164 -18.53 -17.74 2.40
C ASN A 164 -17.48 -17.61 3.53
N GLU A 165 -17.68 -16.68 4.49
CA GLU A 165 -16.72 -16.42 5.58
C GLU A 165 -16.33 -17.69 6.34
N ASN A 166 -17.32 -18.52 6.73
CA ASN A 166 -17.11 -19.71 7.53
C ASN A 166 -16.83 -21.00 6.71
N THR A 167 -16.71 -20.89 5.40
CA THR A 167 -16.42 -22.00 4.49
C THR A 167 -15.08 -21.76 3.79
N ILE A 168 -15.11 -21.21 2.58
CA ILE A 168 -13.88 -20.86 1.85
C ILE A 168 -13.02 -19.87 2.63
N GLY A 169 -13.63 -18.87 3.29
CA GLY A 169 -12.90 -17.92 4.13
C GLY A 169 -12.11 -18.61 5.23
N LYS A 170 -12.73 -19.53 5.95
CA LYS A 170 -12.04 -20.31 6.99
C LYS A 170 -10.91 -21.16 6.40
N LEU A 171 -11.12 -21.82 5.26
CA LEU A 171 -10.11 -22.62 4.59
C LEU A 171 -8.84 -21.78 4.27
N PHE A 172 -9.03 -20.59 3.69
CA PHE A 172 -7.90 -19.71 3.37
C PHE A 172 -7.24 -19.12 4.61
N LYS A 173 -8.02 -18.79 5.64
CA LYS A 173 -7.47 -18.36 6.93
C LYS A 173 -6.58 -19.45 7.53
N ASP A 174 -7.08 -20.68 7.65
CA ASP A 174 -6.32 -21.80 8.19
C ASP A 174 -5.04 -22.07 7.37
N ALA A 175 -5.10 -21.96 6.05
CA ALA A 175 -3.94 -22.11 5.18
C ALA A 175 -2.89 -21.00 5.38
N VAL A 176 -3.32 -19.73 5.47
CA VAL A 176 -2.43 -18.57 5.69
C VAL A 176 -1.80 -18.60 7.09
N GLU A 177 -2.55 -19.03 8.11
CA GLU A 177 -2.06 -19.12 9.48
C GLU A 177 -1.29 -20.44 9.74
N SER A 178 -1.14 -21.32 8.73
CA SER A 178 -0.41 -22.58 8.85
C SER A 178 1.09 -22.36 9.06
N LYS A 179 1.71 -23.34 9.72
CA LYS A 179 3.16 -23.36 9.90
C LYS A 179 3.90 -23.38 8.55
N GLU A 180 3.37 -24.12 7.59
CA GLU A 180 3.93 -24.28 6.25
C GLU A 180 3.98 -22.94 5.51
N PHE A 181 2.91 -22.14 5.57
CA PHE A 181 2.89 -20.81 4.97
C PHE A 181 3.88 -19.87 5.68
N VAL A 182 3.86 -19.86 7.02
CA VAL A 182 4.78 -19.03 7.81
C VAL A 182 6.24 -19.37 7.51
N ASP A 183 6.59 -20.67 7.47
CA ASP A 183 7.94 -21.13 7.15
C ASP A 183 8.35 -20.75 5.72
N ALA A 184 7.45 -20.91 4.73
CA ALA A 184 7.73 -20.53 3.35
C ALA A 184 8.08 -19.04 3.23
N ILE A 185 7.28 -18.17 3.84
CA ILE A 185 7.53 -16.72 3.83
C ILE A 185 8.81 -16.34 4.60
N ASN A 186 9.11 -17.01 5.72
CA ASN A 186 10.29 -16.69 6.54
C ASN A 186 11.61 -17.17 5.92
N ASN A 187 11.55 -18.18 5.06
CA ASN A 187 12.74 -18.76 4.41
C ASN A 187 13.01 -18.16 3.01
N ASP A 188 12.14 -17.30 2.52
CA ASP A 188 12.30 -16.65 1.22
C ASP A 188 12.65 -15.18 1.40
N HIS A 189 13.88 -14.81 0.96
CA HIS A 189 14.41 -13.46 1.08
C HIS A 189 13.64 -12.40 0.27
N GLU A 190 12.83 -12.81 -0.71
CA GLU A 190 11.95 -11.87 -1.43
C GLU A 190 10.93 -11.20 -0.50
N PHE A 191 10.60 -11.85 0.63
CA PHE A 191 9.66 -11.33 1.62
C PHE A 191 10.31 -10.59 2.81
N ASP A 192 11.61 -10.36 2.81
CA ASP A 192 12.29 -9.71 3.95
C ASP A 192 11.77 -8.29 4.22
N ALA A 193 11.43 -7.54 3.17
CA ALA A 193 10.88 -6.18 3.27
C ALA A 193 9.37 -6.14 3.62
N PHE A 194 8.69 -7.28 3.65
CA PHE A 194 7.26 -7.34 3.96
C PHE A 194 7.00 -7.24 5.46
N THR A 195 6.14 -6.33 5.86
CA THR A 195 5.69 -6.20 7.26
C THR A 195 4.74 -7.33 7.60
N ARG A 196 5.06 -8.09 8.66
CA ARG A 196 4.26 -9.22 9.15
C ARG A 196 2.99 -8.72 9.86
N PRO A 197 1.83 -9.41 9.73
CA PRO A 197 0.61 -9.09 10.46
C PRO A 197 0.74 -9.40 11.96
N ALA A 198 -0.17 -8.84 12.78
CA ALA A 198 -0.12 -8.97 14.24
C ALA A 198 -0.26 -10.42 14.73
N TRP A 199 -0.92 -11.30 13.97
CA TRP A 199 -1.07 -12.72 14.31
C TRP A 199 0.20 -13.55 14.01
N TRP A 200 1.17 -12.97 13.27
CA TRP A 200 2.39 -13.69 12.89
C TRP A 200 3.16 -14.17 14.12
N PRO A 201 3.61 -15.44 14.17
CA PRO A 201 4.34 -15.93 15.32
C PRO A 201 5.64 -15.16 15.53
N ALA A 202 5.93 -14.83 16.78
CA ALA A 202 7.22 -14.24 17.16
C ALA A 202 8.36 -15.20 16.78
N LYS A 203 9.45 -14.65 16.27
CA LYS A 203 10.68 -15.42 16.01
C LYS A 203 11.30 -15.88 17.31
#